data_730caac91399e827c94795a525ec9ca6
#
_entry.id   730caac91399e827c94795a525ec9ca6
#
_cell.length_a   1.000
_cell.length_b   1.000
_cell.length_c   1.000
_cell.angle_alpha   90.00
_cell.angle_beta   90.00
_cell.angle_gamma   90.00
#
_symmetry.space_group_name_H-M   'P 1'
#
loop_
_entity.id
_entity.type
_entity.pdbx_description
1 polymer ?
#
loop_
_entity_poly.entity_id
_entity_poly.type
_entity_poly.pdbx_seq_one_letter_code
_entity_poly.pdbx_strand_id
1 'polypeptide(L)'
;MSSQHQTDIDILKPETPSASVTIQDIENAADKLEGIAHRTPLIYNELLSEQYQANIWLKREDLQVVRSYKIRGAYNMIQSLQEAEMQRGVVCASAGNHAQGVAFACRKKGIKGTIFMPVTTPEQKVKQVNMFGREFVD
;
A
#
# COMPACT_ATOMS: atom_id res chain seq x y z
N MET A 1 -48.44 7.02 -19.96
CA MET A 1 -48.06 5.86 -19.10
C MET A 1 -46.61 5.57 -19.39
N SER A 2 -45.72 6.14 -18.59
CA SER A 2 -44.28 5.95 -18.70
C SER A 2 -43.84 5.14 -17.47
N SER A 3 -43.48 3.87 -17.67
CA SER A 3 -42.91 3.03 -16.65
C SER A 3 -41.42 3.32 -16.55
N GLN A 4 -41.02 3.94 -15.45
CA GLN A 4 -39.62 4.06 -15.03
C GLN A 4 -39.15 2.69 -14.52
N HIS A 5 -38.22 2.07 -15.25
CA HIS A 5 -37.46 0.95 -14.74
C HIS A 5 -36.36 1.51 -13.86
N GLN A 6 -36.59 1.44 -12.55
CA GLN A 6 -35.56 1.66 -11.53
C GLN A 6 -34.83 0.33 -11.36
N THR A 7 -33.63 0.25 -11.90
CA THR A 7 -32.70 -0.86 -11.62
C THR A 7 -32.09 -0.63 -10.25
N ASP A 8 -32.62 -1.35 -9.26
CA ASP A 8 -31.99 -1.46 -7.95
C ASP A 8 -30.64 -2.20 -8.13
N ILE A 9 -29.56 -1.43 -8.09
CA ILE A 9 -28.23 -2.00 -7.95
C ILE A 9 -28.11 -2.42 -6.48
N ASP A 10 -28.30 -3.70 -6.23
CA ASP A 10 -28.05 -4.30 -4.94
C ASP A 10 -26.53 -4.22 -4.65
N ILE A 11 -26.14 -3.15 -3.97
CA ILE A 11 -24.77 -3.02 -3.48
C ILE A 11 -24.65 -4.04 -2.34
N LEU A 12 -24.15 -5.23 -2.68
CA LEU A 12 -23.70 -6.22 -1.72
C LEU A 12 -22.71 -5.55 -0.78
N LYS A 13 -23.20 -5.15 0.40
CA LYS A 13 -22.30 -4.76 1.51
C LYS A 13 -21.49 -6.01 1.83
N PRO A 14 -20.16 -5.99 1.68
CA PRO A 14 -19.38 -7.11 2.15
C PRO A 14 -19.63 -7.23 3.65
N GLU A 15 -20.11 -8.38 4.10
CA GLU A 15 -20.09 -8.74 5.51
C GLU A 15 -18.62 -8.78 5.90
N THR A 16 -18.13 -7.68 6.44
CA THR A 16 -16.80 -7.64 7.06
C THR A 16 -16.91 -8.43 8.36
N PRO A 17 -16.27 -9.59 8.46
CA PRO A 17 -16.03 -10.16 9.75
C PRO A 17 -15.27 -9.09 10.54
N SER A 18 -15.74 -8.75 11.72
CA SER A 18 -15.00 -7.92 12.67
C SER A 18 -13.79 -8.72 13.17
N ALA A 19 -12.83 -8.96 12.29
CA ALA A 19 -11.56 -9.54 12.67
C ALA A 19 -10.75 -8.43 13.36
N SER A 20 -10.78 -8.42 14.68
CA SER A 20 -9.88 -7.59 15.46
C SER A 20 -8.44 -8.03 15.16
N VAL A 21 -7.59 -7.08 14.74
CA VAL A 21 -6.16 -7.33 14.55
C VAL A 21 -5.54 -7.71 15.89
N THR A 22 -4.87 -8.83 15.94
CA THR A 22 -4.21 -9.36 17.14
C THR A 22 -2.72 -8.93 17.16
N ILE A 23 -2.09 -9.08 18.32
CA ILE A 23 -0.63 -8.89 18.44
C ILE A 23 0.11 -9.89 17.54
N GLN A 24 -0.37 -11.14 17.47
CA GLN A 24 0.23 -12.16 16.62
C GLN A 24 0.19 -11.79 15.13
N ASP A 25 -0.87 -11.12 14.66
CA ASP A 25 -0.95 -10.64 13.27
C ASP A 25 0.11 -9.58 12.99
N ILE A 26 0.39 -8.70 13.97
CA ILE A 26 1.40 -7.67 13.86
C ILE A 26 2.81 -8.28 13.85
N GLU A 27 3.07 -9.25 14.73
CA GLU A 27 4.34 -9.97 14.79
C GLU A 27 4.60 -10.74 13.49
N ASN A 28 3.62 -11.50 13.01
CA ASN A 28 3.69 -12.21 11.73
C ASN A 28 3.95 -11.24 10.53
N ALA A 29 3.34 -10.06 10.56
CA ALA A 29 3.59 -9.05 9.54
C ALA A 29 5.01 -8.47 9.65
N ALA A 30 5.54 -8.29 10.87
CA ALA A 30 6.91 -7.82 11.08
C ALA A 30 7.93 -8.82 10.53
N ASP A 31 7.74 -10.11 10.77
CA ASP A 31 8.61 -11.17 10.24
C ASP A 31 8.60 -11.20 8.71
N LYS A 32 7.42 -11.08 8.08
CA LYS A 32 7.30 -11.00 6.62
C LYS A 32 8.00 -9.78 6.01
N LEU A 33 8.15 -8.72 6.77
CA LEU A 33 8.77 -7.46 6.34
C LEU A 33 10.28 -7.41 6.61
N GLU A 34 10.84 -8.40 7.27
CA GLU A 34 12.28 -8.45 7.55
C GLU A 34 13.10 -8.46 6.25
N GLY A 35 14.11 -7.60 6.17
CA GLY A 35 14.92 -7.40 4.96
C GLY A 35 14.21 -6.73 3.78
N ILE A 36 12.93 -6.40 3.91
CA ILE A 36 12.11 -5.73 2.88
C ILE A 36 11.88 -4.26 3.22
N ALA A 37 11.31 -4.00 4.38
CA ALA A 37 11.09 -2.65 4.87
C ALA A 37 12.15 -2.30 5.93
N HIS A 38 12.68 -1.09 5.86
CA HIS A 38 13.64 -0.63 6.86
C HIS A 38 12.97 -0.46 8.23
N ARG A 39 13.67 -0.85 9.28
CA ARG A 39 13.30 -0.48 10.64
C ARG A 39 13.70 0.97 10.87
N THR A 40 12.83 1.88 10.43
CA THR A 40 13.09 3.31 10.50
C THR A 40 13.12 3.83 11.93
N PRO A 41 13.94 4.87 12.21
CA PRO A 41 14.04 5.42 13.55
C PRO A 41 12.77 6.13 13.99
N LEU A 42 12.57 6.18 15.29
CA LEU A 42 11.60 7.04 15.96
C LEU A 42 12.38 8.19 16.60
N ILE A 43 12.14 9.42 16.15
CA ILE A 43 12.93 10.60 16.54
C ILE A 43 12.03 11.60 17.25
N TYR A 44 12.46 12.04 18.44
CA TYR A 44 11.82 13.12 19.16
C TYR A 44 11.90 14.44 18.36
N ASN A 45 10.78 15.14 18.26
CA ASN A 45 10.72 16.42 17.57
C ASN A 45 10.48 17.55 18.59
N GLU A 46 11.52 18.28 18.93
CA GLU A 46 11.49 19.33 19.93
C GLU A 46 10.52 20.45 19.57
N LEU A 47 10.61 20.96 18.33
CA LEU A 47 9.78 22.08 17.88
C LEU A 47 8.29 21.77 17.95
N LEU A 48 7.88 20.59 17.45
CA LEU A 48 6.47 20.18 17.52
C LEU A 48 6.04 19.91 18.96
N SER A 49 6.95 19.35 19.77
CA SER A 49 6.64 19.05 21.17
C SER A 49 6.40 20.34 21.98
N GLU A 50 7.21 21.37 21.76
CA GLU A 50 7.01 22.68 22.33
C GLU A 50 5.72 23.34 21.83
N GLN A 51 5.51 23.35 20.52
CA GLN A 51 4.33 23.96 19.90
C GLN A 51 3.01 23.37 20.41
N TYR A 52 2.96 22.04 20.59
CA TYR A 52 1.73 21.32 20.97
C TYR A 52 1.70 20.93 22.45
N GLN A 53 2.69 21.32 23.25
CA GLN A 53 2.82 20.99 24.69
C GLN A 53 2.63 19.48 24.93
N ALA A 54 3.27 18.63 24.08
CA ALA A 54 3.18 17.19 24.12
C ALA A 54 4.50 16.54 23.68
N ASN A 55 4.75 15.31 24.08
CA ASN A 55 5.92 14.57 23.59
C ASN A 55 5.63 14.00 22.20
N ILE A 56 6.16 14.64 21.15
CA ILE A 56 5.92 14.25 19.76
C ILE A 56 7.16 13.54 19.20
N TRP A 57 6.92 12.34 18.72
CA TRP A 57 7.93 11.48 18.10
C TRP A 57 7.56 11.20 16.64
N LEU A 58 8.51 11.37 15.74
CA LEU A 58 8.33 11.13 14.32
C LEU A 58 8.88 9.76 13.95
N LYS A 59 8.01 8.85 13.50
CA LYS A 59 8.40 7.61 12.84
C LYS A 59 8.81 7.93 11.40
N ARG A 60 10.10 7.85 11.10
CA ARG A 60 10.70 8.37 9.86
C ARG A 60 10.49 7.41 8.66
N GLU A 61 9.23 7.20 8.28
CA GLU A 61 8.87 6.34 7.13
C GLU A 61 9.23 6.96 5.77
N ASP A 62 9.57 8.23 5.72
CA ASP A 62 10.22 8.90 4.58
C ASP A 62 11.61 8.31 4.25
N LEU A 63 12.23 7.58 5.17
CA LEU A 63 13.49 6.87 4.98
C LEU A 63 13.32 5.46 4.37
N GLN A 64 12.10 5.02 4.11
CA GLN A 64 11.86 3.79 3.35
C GLN A 64 12.33 3.92 1.90
N VAL A 65 12.59 2.78 1.24
CA VAL A 65 12.99 2.73 -0.17
C VAL A 65 12.00 3.49 -1.06
N VAL A 66 10.70 3.32 -0.83
CA VAL A 66 9.63 4.02 -1.56
C VAL A 66 9.23 5.34 -0.91
N ARG A 67 10.01 5.86 0.02
CA ARG A 67 9.80 7.14 0.70
C ARG A 67 8.47 7.27 1.45
N SER A 68 7.86 6.13 1.85
CA SER A 68 6.62 6.13 2.64
C SER A 68 6.39 4.78 3.32
N TYR A 69 5.49 4.78 4.32
CA TYR A 69 5.07 3.58 5.04
C TYR A 69 4.27 2.58 4.17
N LYS A 70 3.85 2.98 2.97
CA LYS A 70 3.03 2.14 2.07
C LYS A 70 3.71 0.84 1.66
N ILE A 71 5.03 0.79 1.69
CA ILE A 71 5.81 -0.44 1.47
C ILE A 71 5.36 -1.59 2.38
N ARG A 72 5.05 -1.28 3.65
CA ARG A 72 4.67 -2.26 4.67
C ARG A 72 3.38 -2.97 4.31
N GLY A 73 2.30 -2.20 4.14
CA GLY A 73 0.99 -2.78 3.82
C GLY A 73 0.95 -3.45 2.44
N ALA A 74 1.55 -2.83 1.43
CA ALA A 74 1.58 -3.39 0.08
C ALA A 74 2.33 -4.73 0.04
N TYR A 75 3.52 -4.80 0.63
CA TYR A 75 4.29 -6.04 0.63
C TYR A 75 3.64 -7.11 1.50
N ASN A 76 3.18 -6.79 2.70
CA ASN A 76 2.52 -7.75 3.58
C ASN A 76 1.28 -8.38 2.92
N MET A 77 0.45 -7.58 2.23
CA MET A 77 -0.72 -8.06 1.50
C MET A 77 -0.31 -8.98 0.35
N ILE A 78 0.62 -8.55 -0.50
CA ILE A 78 1.08 -9.33 -1.66
C ILE A 78 1.78 -10.63 -1.23
N GLN A 79 2.54 -10.61 -0.14
CA GLN A 79 3.18 -11.79 0.44
C GLN A 79 2.17 -12.82 0.95
N SER A 80 0.95 -12.42 1.31
CA SER A 80 -0.09 -13.32 1.83
C SER A 80 -0.98 -13.94 0.74
N LEU A 81 -0.80 -13.56 -0.52
CA LEU A 81 -1.55 -14.13 -1.65
C LEU A 81 -1.20 -15.60 -1.86
N GLN A 82 -2.22 -16.38 -2.26
CA GLN A 82 -2.03 -17.77 -2.69
C GLN A 82 -1.31 -17.83 -4.05
N GLU A 83 -0.66 -18.93 -4.35
CA GLU A 83 0.09 -19.10 -5.61
C GLU A 83 -0.76 -18.81 -6.86
N ALA A 84 -2.02 -19.31 -6.90
CA ALA A 84 -2.93 -19.05 -8.00
C ALA A 84 -3.33 -17.56 -8.14
N GLU A 85 -3.31 -16.80 -7.05
CA GLU A 85 -3.56 -15.35 -7.06
C GLU A 85 -2.31 -14.61 -7.57
N MET A 86 -1.13 -15.01 -7.12
CA MET A 86 0.14 -14.46 -7.59
C MET A 86 0.32 -14.65 -9.10
N GLN A 87 -0.07 -15.81 -9.65
CA GLN A 87 -0.01 -16.09 -11.09
C GLN A 87 -0.93 -15.19 -11.92
N ARG A 88 -2.09 -14.77 -11.36
CA ARG A 88 -2.98 -13.81 -12.00
C ARG A 88 -2.46 -12.38 -11.94
N GLY A 89 -1.53 -12.11 -11.04
CA GLY A 89 -1.02 -10.78 -10.76
C GLY A 89 -1.95 -9.95 -9.87
N VAL A 90 -1.57 -8.69 -9.66
CA VAL A 90 -2.33 -7.75 -8.82
C VAL A 90 -2.70 -6.50 -9.60
N VAL A 91 -3.80 -5.88 -9.19
CA VAL A 91 -4.29 -4.63 -9.77
C VAL A 91 -4.48 -3.60 -8.67
N CYS A 92 -4.07 -2.35 -8.91
CA CYS A 92 -4.43 -1.24 -8.05
C CYS A 92 -4.71 0.04 -8.85
N ALA A 93 -5.47 0.95 -8.26
CA ALA A 93 -5.73 2.29 -8.80
C ALA A 93 -5.12 3.31 -7.83
N SER A 94 -3.99 3.90 -8.19
CA SER A 94 -3.30 4.90 -7.36
C SER A 94 -2.23 5.64 -8.17
N ALA A 95 -2.11 6.95 -7.97
CA ALA A 95 -1.04 7.78 -8.53
C ALA A 95 -0.03 8.24 -7.47
N GLY A 96 -0.03 7.66 -6.28
CA GLY A 96 0.77 8.11 -5.15
C GLY A 96 1.64 7.03 -4.52
N ASN A 97 1.88 7.17 -3.23
CA ASN A 97 2.75 6.29 -2.47
C ASN A 97 2.29 4.82 -2.45
N HIS A 98 0.97 4.57 -2.57
CA HIS A 98 0.47 3.21 -2.66
C HIS A 98 0.90 2.53 -3.95
N ALA A 99 0.80 3.22 -5.10
CA ALA A 99 1.29 2.72 -6.39
C ALA A 99 2.78 2.32 -6.32
N GLN A 100 3.62 3.17 -5.72
CA GLN A 100 5.03 2.88 -5.52
C GLN A 100 5.28 1.66 -4.62
N GLY A 101 4.49 1.53 -3.54
CA GLY A 101 4.56 0.38 -2.64
C GLY A 101 4.18 -0.93 -3.33
N VAL A 102 3.10 -0.92 -4.13
CA VAL A 102 2.65 -2.07 -4.93
C VAL A 102 3.69 -2.43 -5.99
N ALA A 103 4.18 -1.45 -6.76
CA ALA A 103 5.20 -1.65 -7.79
C ALA A 103 6.47 -2.30 -7.21
N PHE A 104 6.96 -1.78 -6.08
CA PHE A 104 8.09 -2.36 -5.38
C PHE A 104 7.84 -3.80 -4.94
N ALA A 105 6.65 -4.07 -4.36
CA ALA A 105 6.29 -5.40 -3.87
C ALA A 105 6.15 -6.41 -5.01
N CYS A 106 5.53 -6.02 -6.15
CA CYS A 106 5.44 -6.83 -7.35
C CYS A 106 6.83 -7.26 -7.83
N ARG A 107 7.76 -6.32 -7.96
CA ARG A 107 9.14 -6.62 -8.34
C ARG A 107 9.83 -7.56 -7.35
N LYS A 108 9.67 -7.33 -6.06
CA LYS A 108 10.31 -8.17 -5.02
C LYS A 108 9.78 -9.60 -5.02
N LYS A 109 8.51 -9.79 -5.40
CA LYS A 109 7.86 -11.10 -5.47
C LYS A 109 7.93 -11.75 -6.86
N GLY A 110 8.37 -11.02 -7.89
CA GLY A 110 8.40 -11.50 -9.26
C GLY A 110 7.01 -11.72 -9.87
N ILE A 111 6.00 -10.97 -9.43
CA ILE A 111 4.62 -11.06 -9.93
C ILE A 111 4.24 -9.84 -10.76
N LYS A 112 3.30 -10.02 -11.68
CA LYS A 112 2.79 -8.91 -12.48
C LYS A 112 1.85 -8.01 -11.69
N GLY A 113 1.97 -6.70 -11.91
CA GLY A 113 1.06 -5.69 -11.37
C GLY A 113 0.58 -4.74 -12.46
N THR A 114 -0.69 -4.41 -12.45
CA THR A 114 -1.26 -3.36 -13.31
C THR A 114 -1.70 -2.19 -12.43
N ILE A 115 -1.15 -1.00 -12.72
CA ILE A 115 -1.39 0.19 -11.88
C ILE A 115 -2.12 1.25 -12.70
N PHE A 116 -3.41 1.42 -12.42
CA PHE A 116 -4.22 2.46 -13.05
C PHE A 116 -3.96 3.81 -12.41
N MET A 117 -3.62 4.79 -13.25
CA MET A 117 -3.40 6.17 -12.84
C MET A 117 -4.26 7.12 -13.69
N PRO A 118 -4.74 8.25 -13.13
CA PRO A 118 -5.36 9.30 -13.94
C PRO A 118 -4.41 9.79 -15.03
N VAL A 119 -4.95 10.10 -16.21
CA VAL A 119 -4.16 10.64 -17.33
C VAL A 119 -3.47 11.95 -16.99
N THR A 120 -3.96 12.67 -15.98
CA THR A 120 -3.39 13.91 -15.45
C THR A 120 -2.25 13.68 -14.44
N THR A 121 -1.87 12.42 -14.20
CA THR A 121 -0.79 12.12 -13.25
C THR A 121 0.54 12.71 -13.74
N PRO A 122 1.26 13.50 -12.91
CA PRO A 122 2.54 14.05 -13.29
C PRO A 122 3.53 12.96 -13.71
N GLU A 123 4.23 13.19 -14.81
CA GLU A 123 5.20 12.23 -15.40
C GLU A 123 6.24 11.75 -14.39
N GLN A 124 6.67 12.62 -13.48
CA GLN A 124 7.60 12.27 -12.41
C GLN A 124 7.09 11.12 -11.53
N LYS A 125 5.79 11.10 -11.20
CA LYS A 125 5.17 10.03 -10.40
C LYS A 125 5.08 8.74 -11.19
N VAL A 126 4.74 8.80 -12.47
CA VAL A 126 4.74 7.64 -13.37
C VAL A 126 6.14 7.03 -13.45
N LYS A 127 7.16 7.86 -13.68
CA LYS A 127 8.57 7.41 -13.70
C LYS A 127 9.01 6.75 -12.39
N GLN A 128 8.56 7.25 -11.24
CA GLN A 128 8.87 6.63 -9.94
C GLN A 128 8.24 5.24 -9.80
N VAL A 129 6.99 5.06 -10.20
CA VAL A 129 6.33 3.76 -10.18
C VAL A 129 7.06 2.77 -11.09
N ASN A 130 7.38 3.17 -12.32
CA ASN A 130 8.14 2.35 -13.27
C ASN A 130 9.55 2.01 -12.75
N MET A 131 10.22 2.94 -12.08
CA MET A 131 11.53 2.68 -11.46
C MET A 131 11.45 1.61 -10.36
N PHE A 132 10.39 1.59 -9.56
CA PHE A 132 10.20 0.58 -8.52
C PHE A 132 9.71 -0.76 -9.07
N GLY A 133 8.81 -0.75 -10.05
CA GLY A 133 8.21 -1.95 -10.63
C GLY A 133 9.05 -2.59 -11.73
N ARG A 134 9.78 -1.77 -12.53
CA ARG A 134 10.52 -2.21 -13.71
C ARG A 134 9.62 -3.04 -14.65
N GLU A 135 10.11 -4.19 -15.12
CA GLU A 135 9.41 -5.12 -16.02
C GLU A 135 8.19 -5.84 -15.40
N PHE A 136 7.94 -5.66 -14.12
CA PHE A 136 6.84 -6.32 -13.41
C PHE A 136 5.57 -5.47 -13.34
N VAL A 137 5.60 -4.23 -13.78
CA VAL A 137 4.45 -3.31 -13.65
C VAL A 137 4.17 -2.58 -14.97
N ASP A 138 2.89 -2.58 -15.35
CA ASP A 138 2.29 -1.85 -16.47
C ASP A 138 1.37 -0.72 -15.96
#